data_da0c38a5fc9a1434275c4b153a306948
#
_entry.id   da0c38a5fc9a1434275c4b153a306948
#
_cell.length_a   1.000
_cell.length_b   1.000
_cell.length_c   1.000
_cell.angle_alpha   90.00
_cell.angle_beta   90.00
_cell.angle_gamma   90.00
#
_symmetry.space_group_name_H-M   'P 1'
#
loop_
_entity.id
_entity.type
_entity.pdbx_description
1 polymer ?
#
loop_
_entity_poly.entity_id
_entity_poly.type
_entity_poly.pdbx_seq_one_letter_code
_entity_poly.pdbx_strand_id
1 'polypeptide(L)'
;MINTIIDIYHGNAIDLEQCFAGGIVAIIHKATQGASMRDSRYHERRLRAKRLGFLWGAYHFSTGGPVSAQVENFLTYARPEDDELISLDWEPSDGPDMTLDQARHFVQMIRDETGRWPVIYGGHLLRESVGHNPDPVLRNCPLWYARYAPAPIGIPTQIWPTYALWQYTDGDVGPQPHDTPGVSGADRNIFQGTTQQLKDAWPLTRREDNAGNGPGFHHILNEIPA
;
A
#
# COMPACT_ATOMS: atom_id res chain seq x y z
N MET A 1 -15.64 0.21 -9.94
CA MET A 1 -14.17 0.34 -9.82
C MET A 1 -13.76 1.78 -9.99
N ILE A 2 -12.83 2.26 -9.19
CA ILE A 2 -12.22 3.59 -9.33
C ILE A 2 -10.70 3.45 -9.43
N ASN A 3 -10.07 4.37 -10.15
CA ASN A 3 -8.61 4.46 -10.36
C ASN A 3 -8.06 5.82 -9.90
N THR A 4 -8.59 6.33 -8.81
CA THR A 4 -8.31 7.66 -8.26
C THR A 4 -7.30 7.64 -7.11
N ILE A 5 -6.46 6.61 -7.08
CA ILE A 5 -5.41 6.39 -6.09
C ILE A 5 -4.08 6.38 -6.82
N ILE A 6 -3.13 7.16 -6.34
CA ILE A 6 -1.76 7.16 -6.86
C ILE A 6 -0.77 6.80 -5.76
N ASP A 7 0.36 6.24 -6.16
CA ASP A 7 1.51 6.13 -5.26
C ASP A 7 2.74 6.83 -5.85
N ILE A 8 3.54 7.41 -4.97
CA ILE A 8 4.61 8.34 -5.31
C ILE A 8 5.78 8.27 -4.33
N TYR A 9 6.89 8.88 -4.73
CA TYR A 9 8.07 9.10 -3.91
C TYR A 9 8.67 10.49 -4.18
N HIS A 10 9.77 10.86 -3.53
CA HIS A 10 10.40 12.17 -3.69
C HIS A 10 10.74 12.54 -5.14
N GLY A 11 11.00 11.56 -6.00
CA GLY A 11 11.35 11.79 -7.40
C GLY A 11 10.20 12.29 -8.28
N ASN A 12 8.95 12.05 -7.90
CA ASN A 12 7.82 12.56 -8.67
C ASN A 12 7.67 14.08 -8.48
N ALA A 13 7.62 14.83 -9.57
CA ALA A 13 7.18 16.23 -9.53
C ALA A 13 5.65 16.25 -9.43
N ILE A 14 5.10 16.83 -8.35
CA ILE A 14 3.66 16.80 -8.08
C ILE A 14 3.11 18.17 -7.70
N ASP A 15 1.97 18.53 -8.31
CA ASP A 15 1.08 19.59 -7.90
C ASP A 15 -0.18 18.98 -7.28
N LEU A 16 -0.24 19.02 -5.95
CA LEU A 16 -1.32 18.39 -5.18
C LEU A 16 -2.69 19.04 -5.44
N GLU A 17 -2.75 20.33 -5.72
CA GLU A 17 -3.98 21.05 -6.04
C GLU A 17 -4.54 20.60 -7.38
N GLN A 18 -3.69 20.42 -8.39
CA GLN A 18 -4.11 19.87 -9.69
C GLN A 18 -4.53 18.40 -9.57
N CYS A 19 -3.83 17.60 -8.76
CA CYS A 19 -4.24 16.21 -8.48
C CYS A 19 -5.64 16.17 -7.84
N PHE A 20 -5.89 17.03 -6.85
CA PHE A 20 -7.19 17.10 -6.17
C PHE A 20 -8.31 17.56 -7.12
N ALA A 21 -8.07 18.61 -7.87
CA ALA A 21 -9.01 19.10 -8.91
C ALA A 21 -9.24 18.06 -10.02
N GLY A 22 -8.25 17.24 -10.32
CA GLY A 22 -8.31 16.13 -11.27
C GLY A 22 -9.02 14.87 -10.75
N GLY A 23 -9.50 14.89 -9.50
CA GLY A 23 -10.30 13.82 -8.91
C GLY A 23 -9.48 12.69 -8.25
N ILE A 24 -8.19 12.88 -8.00
CA ILE A 24 -7.42 11.97 -7.16
C ILE A 24 -7.97 12.05 -5.73
N VAL A 25 -8.18 10.89 -5.11
CA VAL A 25 -8.81 10.76 -3.79
C VAL A 25 -7.80 10.34 -2.72
N ALA A 26 -6.85 9.49 -3.09
CA ALA A 26 -5.86 8.95 -2.16
C ALA A 26 -4.44 9.02 -2.73
N ILE A 27 -3.48 9.25 -1.86
CA ILE A 27 -2.05 9.24 -2.16
C ILE A 27 -1.34 8.33 -1.17
N ILE A 28 -0.57 7.36 -1.68
CA ILE A 28 0.31 6.50 -0.88
C ILE A 28 1.75 6.94 -1.20
N HIS A 29 2.51 7.37 -0.19
CA HIS A 29 3.82 7.99 -0.40
C HIS A 29 4.92 7.17 0.26
N LYS A 30 6.05 6.99 -0.45
CA LYS A 30 7.26 6.43 0.16
C LYS A 30 7.65 7.24 1.39
N ALA A 31 7.76 6.58 2.53
CA ALA A 31 8.28 7.23 3.73
C ALA A 31 9.75 6.88 3.94
N THR A 32 10.08 5.59 3.82
CA THR A 32 11.42 5.09 4.12
C THR A 32 11.80 3.91 3.22
N GLN A 33 13.10 3.57 3.22
CA GLN A 33 13.63 2.37 2.59
C GLN A 33 14.75 1.78 3.45
N GLY A 34 14.74 0.47 3.63
CA GLY A 34 15.76 -0.20 4.43
C GLY A 34 15.92 0.40 5.84
N ALA A 35 17.06 0.20 6.45
CA ALA A 35 17.28 0.59 7.83
C ALA A 35 17.48 2.11 8.07
N SER A 36 17.67 2.93 7.02
CA SER A 36 18.10 4.32 7.26
C SER A 36 17.61 5.36 6.24
N MET A 37 17.23 4.96 5.02
CA MET A 37 16.76 5.92 4.02
C MET A 37 15.41 6.50 4.42
N ARG A 38 15.26 7.80 4.30
CA ARG A 38 14.06 8.58 4.61
C ARG A 38 13.74 9.49 3.44
N ASP A 39 12.50 9.45 2.97
CA ASP A 39 12.07 10.27 1.85
C ASP A 39 11.93 11.74 2.27
N SER A 40 12.73 12.61 1.65
CA SER A 40 12.83 14.01 2.04
C SER A 40 11.57 14.85 1.80
N ARG A 41 10.64 14.36 0.97
CA ARG A 41 9.40 15.05 0.64
C ARG A 41 8.19 14.54 1.42
N TYR A 42 8.33 13.44 2.13
CA TYR A 42 7.22 12.77 2.80
C TYR A 42 6.40 13.69 3.72
N HIS A 43 7.05 14.35 4.69
CA HIS A 43 6.33 15.13 5.69
C HIS A 43 5.67 16.40 5.12
N GLU A 44 6.36 17.10 4.21
CA GLU A 44 5.80 18.28 3.54
C GLU A 44 4.54 17.91 2.75
N ARG A 45 4.64 16.83 1.94
CA ARG A 45 3.53 16.38 1.10
C ARG A 45 2.39 15.81 1.93
N ARG A 46 2.68 15.03 2.98
CA ARG A 46 1.66 14.53 3.91
C ARG A 46 0.82 15.66 4.48
N LEU A 47 1.47 16.68 5.04
CA LEU A 47 0.79 17.81 5.65
C LEU A 47 -0.11 18.56 4.65
N ARG A 48 0.40 18.80 3.44
CA ARG A 48 -0.34 19.49 2.39
C ARG A 48 -1.48 18.64 1.84
N ALA A 49 -1.26 17.35 1.59
CA ALA A 49 -2.27 16.42 1.09
C ALA A 49 -3.45 16.27 2.08
N LYS A 50 -3.16 16.09 3.38
CA LYS A 50 -4.21 16.02 4.42
C LYS A 50 -5.03 17.32 4.51
N ARG A 51 -4.41 18.48 4.36
CA ARG A 51 -5.13 19.78 4.32
C ARG A 51 -6.06 19.91 3.12
N LEU A 52 -5.72 19.33 1.99
CA LEU A 52 -6.55 19.28 0.78
C LEU A 52 -7.66 18.23 0.86
N GLY A 53 -7.62 17.34 1.84
CA GLY A 53 -8.63 16.29 2.04
C GLY A 53 -8.34 14.97 1.34
N PHE A 54 -7.10 14.73 0.90
CA PHE A 54 -6.70 13.40 0.43
C PHE A 54 -6.70 12.38 1.56
N LEU A 55 -7.08 11.16 1.25
CA LEU A 55 -6.71 9.98 2.03
C LEU A 55 -5.21 9.77 1.88
N TRP A 56 -4.53 9.55 3.00
CA TRP A 56 -3.06 9.43 3.01
C TRP A 56 -2.61 8.04 3.40
N GLY A 57 -1.53 7.59 2.77
CA GLY A 57 -0.84 6.35 3.13
C GLY A 57 0.68 6.52 3.08
N ALA A 58 1.35 5.68 3.84
CA ALA A 58 2.79 5.58 3.89
C ALA A 58 3.25 4.17 3.51
N TYR A 59 4.29 4.05 2.69
CA TYR A 59 4.93 2.77 2.48
C TYR A 59 6.42 2.76 2.87
N HIS A 60 6.86 1.59 3.31
CA HIS A 60 8.26 1.26 3.55
C HIS A 60 8.76 0.32 2.46
N PHE A 61 9.75 0.76 1.69
CA PHE A 61 10.42 -0.09 0.69
C PHE A 61 11.40 -1.02 1.39
N SER A 62 11.19 -2.31 1.25
CA SER A 62 11.94 -3.33 1.97
C SER A 62 13.33 -3.61 1.36
N THR A 63 14.22 -4.14 2.19
CA THR A 63 15.52 -4.69 1.79
C THR A 63 15.82 -5.95 2.60
N GLY A 64 16.85 -6.72 2.22
CA GLY A 64 17.31 -7.90 2.99
C GLY A 64 18.01 -7.58 4.31
N GLY A 65 18.06 -6.32 4.73
CA GLY A 65 18.68 -5.91 6.00
C GLY A 65 17.88 -6.31 7.25
N PRO A 66 18.39 -5.95 8.46
CA PRO A 66 17.73 -6.27 9.72
C PRO A 66 16.31 -5.71 9.81
N VAL A 67 15.31 -6.56 10.06
CA VAL A 67 13.88 -6.21 10.07
C VAL A 67 13.57 -5.19 11.16
N SER A 68 14.09 -5.37 12.37
CA SER A 68 13.85 -4.43 13.48
C SER A 68 14.29 -3.01 13.17
N ALA A 69 15.45 -2.85 12.54
CA ALA A 69 15.94 -1.54 12.11
C ALA A 69 15.08 -0.91 11.01
N GLN A 70 14.52 -1.72 10.11
CA GLN A 70 13.59 -1.25 9.07
C GLN A 70 12.26 -0.79 9.68
N VAL A 71 11.70 -1.55 10.61
CA VAL A 71 10.46 -1.18 11.33
C VAL A 71 10.69 0.10 12.16
N GLU A 72 11.78 0.19 12.90
CA GLU A 72 12.15 1.38 13.68
C GLU A 72 12.30 2.61 12.78
N ASN A 73 13.03 2.49 11.65
CA ASN A 73 13.20 3.58 10.69
C ASN A 73 11.84 4.04 10.16
N PHE A 74 10.95 3.11 9.80
CA PHE A 74 9.64 3.41 9.26
C PHE A 74 8.75 4.10 10.31
N LEU A 75 8.53 3.50 11.45
CA LEU A 75 7.61 4.01 12.45
C LEU A 75 8.07 5.34 13.07
N THR A 76 9.39 5.49 13.31
CA THR A 76 9.93 6.75 13.86
C THR A 76 9.88 7.90 12.87
N TYR A 77 9.98 7.62 11.58
CA TYR A 77 9.93 8.64 10.54
C TYR A 77 8.50 8.92 10.06
N ALA A 78 7.77 7.90 9.61
CA ALA A 78 6.43 8.09 9.06
C ALA A 78 5.42 8.56 10.12
N ARG A 79 5.51 8.03 11.35
CA ARG A 79 4.57 8.31 12.46
C ARG A 79 3.12 8.25 11.98
N PRO A 80 2.66 7.11 11.44
CA PRO A 80 1.35 7.02 10.83
C PRO A 80 0.24 7.22 11.87
N GLU A 81 -0.76 8.00 11.53
CA GLU A 81 -1.98 8.19 12.31
C GLU A 81 -2.97 7.04 12.05
N ASP A 82 -4.02 6.93 12.86
CA ASP A 82 -4.98 5.81 12.75
C ASP A 82 -5.79 5.82 11.46
N ASP A 83 -5.95 6.99 10.84
CA ASP A 83 -6.63 7.20 9.55
C ASP A 83 -5.69 7.06 8.34
N GLU A 84 -4.44 6.68 8.53
CA GLU A 84 -3.45 6.57 7.47
C GLU A 84 -3.12 5.12 7.14
N LEU A 85 -3.07 4.80 5.86
CA LEU A 85 -2.64 3.48 5.39
C LEU A 85 -1.16 3.25 5.69
N ILE A 86 -0.83 2.07 6.18
CA ILE A 86 0.55 1.60 6.39
C ILE A 86 0.80 0.46 5.41
N SER A 87 1.89 0.50 4.65
CA SER A 87 2.24 -0.59 3.73
C SER A 87 3.69 -1.04 3.84
N LEU A 88 3.88 -2.35 3.79
CA LEU A 88 5.15 -2.96 3.41
C LEU A 88 5.19 -3.06 1.88
N ASP A 89 6.17 -2.44 1.27
CA ASP A 89 6.51 -2.57 -0.14
C ASP A 89 7.58 -3.66 -0.27
N TRP A 90 7.16 -4.83 -0.77
CA TRP A 90 8.00 -6.01 -0.87
C TRP A 90 8.25 -6.37 -2.34
N GLU A 91 9.30 -5.75 -2.87
CA GLU A 91 9.75 -5.94 -4.24
C GLU A 91 11.30 -6.03 -4.32
N PRO A 92 11.87 -6.37 -5.48
CA PRO A 92 13.32 -6.44 -5.63
C PRO A 92 14.00 -5.12 -5.28
N SER A 93 15.13 -5.21 -4.58
CA SER A 93 15.96 -4.09 -4.17
C SER A 93 17.29 -4.07 -4.92
N ASP A 94 18.05 -2.96 -4.84
CA ASP A 94 19.39 -2.86 -5.41
C ASP A 94 20.44 -3.74 -4.68
N GLY A 95 20.03 -4.38 -3.59
CA GLY A 95 20.84 -5.28 -2.77
C GLY A 95 20.13 -6.63 -2.54
N PRO A 96 20.41 -7.30 -1.42
CA PRO A 96 19.64 -8.48 -1.05
C PRO A 96 18.16 -8.14 -0.84
N ASP A 97 17.27 -8.94 -1.41
CA ASP A 97 15.83 -8.80 -1.23
C ASP A 97 15.40 -9.26 0.15
N MET A 98 14.29 -8.70 0.64
CA MET A 98 13.63 -9.20 1.84
C MET A 98 13.12 -10.63 1.60
N THR A 99 13.46 -11.55 2.49
CA THR A 99 12.97 -12.93 2.44
C THR A 99 11.53 -13.04 2.96
N LEU A 100 10.84 -14.14 2.65
CA LEU A 100 9.50 -14.42 3.16
C LEU A 100 9.42 -14.37 4.71
N ASP A 101 10.41 -14.93 5.40
CA ASP A 101 10.44 -14.92 6.87
C ASP A 101 10.69 -13.51 7.41
N GLN A 102 11.47 -12.70 6.74
CA GLN A 102 11.65 -11.29 7.08
C GLN A 102 10.36 -10.49 6.84
N ALA A 103 9.64 -10.73 5.74
CA ALA A 103 8.36 -10.10 5.46
C ALA A 103 7.31 -10.43 6.53
N ARG A 104 7.20 -11.71 6.93
CA ARG A 104 6.34 -12.15 8.06
C ARG A 104 6.70 -11.42 9.35
N HIS A 105 7.99 -11.36 9.67
CA HIS A 105 8.46 -10.69 10.89
C HIS A 105 8.18 -9.18 10.86
N PHE A 106 8.39 -8.54 9.71
CA PHE A 106 8.10 -7.10 9.53
C PHE A 106 6.61 -6.80 9.81
N VAL A 107 5.69 -7.52 9.17
CA VAL A 107 4.25 -7.24 9.34
C VAL A 107 3.77 -7.56 10.76
N GLN A 108 4.34 -8.57 11.42
CA GLN A 108 4.06 -8.86 12.82
C GLN A 108 4.53 -7.74 13.75
N MET A 109 5.76 -7.23 13.56
CA MET A 109 6.27 -6.10 14.35
C MET A 109 5.42 -4.84 14.13
N ILE A 110 5.03 -4.53 12.88
CA ILE A 110 4.12 -3.39 12.62
C ILE A 110 2.79 -3.58 13.37
N ARG A 111 2.22 -4.78 13.31
CA ARG A 111 0.97 -5.10 14.03
C ARG A 111 1.14 -4.95 15.56
N ASP A 112 2.23 -5.42 16.13
CA ASP A 112 2.50 -5.34 17.56
C ASP A 112 2.68 -3.89 18.03
N GLU A 113 3.33 -3.04 17.23
CA GLU A 113 3.58 -1.64 17.55
C GLU A 113 2.37 -0.72 17.28
N THR A 114 1.53 -1.03 16.30
CA THR A 114 0.43 -0.15 15.87
C THR A 114 -0.96 -0.68 16.22
N GLY A 115 -1.08 -1.94 16.62
CA GLY A 115 -2.35 -2.64 16.84
C GLY A 115 -3.10 -3.02 15.56
N ARG A 116 -2.47 -2.90 14.37
CA ARG A 116 -3.09 -3.24 13.09
C ARG A 116 -2.10 -3.84 12.10
N TRP A 117 -2.55 -4.78 11.30
CA TRP A 117 -1.76 -5.34 10.21
C TRP A 117 -1.54 -4.31 9.12
N PRO A 118 -0.33 -4.19 8.54
CA PRO A 118 -0.11 -3.33 7.39
C PRO A 118 -0.73 -3.95 6.13
N VAL A 119 -0.96 -3.13 5.12
CA VAL A 119 -1.13 -3.58 3.74
C VAL A 119 0.21 -4.15 3.26
N ILE A 120 0.18 -5.22 2.47
CA ILE A 120 1.37 -5.75 1.81
C ILE A 120 1.29 -5.51 0.31
N TYR A 121 2.28 -4.78 -0.21
CA TYR A 121 2.43 -4.54 -1.64
C TYR A 121 3.47 -5.50 -2.23
N GLY A 122 3.21 -5.95 -3.46
CA GLY A 122 4.20 -6.68 -4.24
C GLY A 122 3.64 -7.25 -5.54
N GLY A 123 4.57 -7.64 -6.38
CA GLY A 123 4.34 -8.23 -7.69
C GLY A 123 4.93 -9.63 -7.81
N HIS A 124 5.91 -9.81 -8.71
CA HIS A 124 6.47 -11.14 -8.99
C HIS A 124 7.30 -11.70 -7.82
N LEU A 125 8.12 -10.89 -7.14
CA LEU A 125 8.90 -11.35 -5.99
C LEU A 125 8.00 -11.91 -4.89
N LEU A 126 6.92 -11.19 -4.55
CA LEU A 126 5.92 -11.63 -3.59
C LEU A 126 5.35 -13.00 -4.01
N ARG A 127 4.90 -13.14 -5.27
CA ARG A 127 4.31 -14.38 -5.78
C ARG A 127 5.26 -15.58 -5.73
N GLU A 128 6.51 -15.36 -6.13
CA GLU A 128 7.55 -16.39 -6.12
C GLU A 128 7.91 -16.80 -4.70
N SER A 129 8.05 -15.83 -3.80
CA SER A 129 8.42 -16.07 -2.40
C SER A 129 7.34 -16.83 -1.62
N VAL A 130 6.06 -16.51 -1.80
CA VAL A 130 4.98 -17.21 -1.09
C VAL A 130 4.65 -18.57 -1.71
N GLY A 131 4.97 -18.79 -2.98
CA GLY A 131 4.70 -20.04 -3.69
C GLY A 131 3.22 -20.41 -3.69
N HIS A 132 2.93 -21.70 -3.40
CA HIS A 132 1.56 -22.25 -3.45
C HIS A 132 0.98 -22.61 -2.09
N ASN A 133 1.67 -22.30 -1.00
CA ASN A 133 1.24 -22.66 0.34
C ASN A 133 0.41 -21.55 1.00
N PRO A 134 -0.58 -21.89 1.84
CA PRO A 134 -1.22 -20.91 2.71
C PRO A 134 -0.21 -20.26 3.64
N ASP A 135 -0.42 -18.99 3.95
CA ASP A 135 0.41 -18.25 4.90
C ASP A 135 -0.46 -17.67 6.02
N PRO A 136 -0.37 -18.20 7.25
CA PRO A 136 -1.23 -17.78 8.36
C PRO A 136 -0.91 -16.37 8.88
N VAL A 137 0.27 -15.83 8.56
CA VAL A 137 0.67 -14.47 8.94
C VAL A 137 0.22 -13.49 7.88
N LEU A 138 0.69 -13.67 6.63
CA LEU A 138 0.45 -12.71 5.55
C LEU A 138 -1.02 -12.60 5.15
N ARG A 139 -1.83 -13.64 5.37
CA ARG A 139 -3.29 -13.59 5.13
C ARG A 139 -4.03 -12.51 5.91
N ASN A 140 -3.45 -12.01 7.01
CA ASN A 140 -4.03 -10.93 7.81
C ASN A 140 -3.76 -9.54 7.21
N CYS A 141 -2.82 -9.44 6.27
CA CYS A 141 -2.47 -8.21 5.58
C CYS A 141 -3.34 -8.09 4.32
N PRO A 142 -4.06 -6.97 4.10
CA PRO A 142 -4.69 -6.72 2.80
C PRO A 142 -3.64 -6.67 1.69
N LEU A 143 -3.95 -7.25 0.53
CA LEU A 143 -3.02 -7.28 -0.61
C LEU A 143 -3.16 -6.02 -1.48
N TRP A 144 -2.08 -5.30 -1.69
CA TRP A 144 -1.91 -4.31 -2.74
C TRP A 144 -1.07 -4.94 -3.85
N TYR A 145 -1.73 -5.36 -4.91
CA TYR A 145 -1.13 -6.22 -5.94
C TYR A 145 -0.59 -5.43 -7.11
N ALA A 146 0.69 -5.58 -7.42
CA ALA A 146 1.33 -4.99 -8.60
C ALA A 146 1.24 -5.94 -9.80
N ARG A 147 0.48 -5.52 -10.82
CA ARG A 147 0.35 -6.28 -12.07
C ARG A 147 -0.02 -5.35 -13.23
N TYR A 148 0.92 -5.02 -14.10
CA TYR A 148 0.75 -4.16 -15.26
C TYR A 148 0.22 -4.98 -16.45
N ALA A 149 -1.06 -5.34 -16.37
CA ALA A 149 -1.76 -6.19 -17.34
C ALA A 149 -3.23 -5.78 -17.41
N PRO A 150 -4.01 -6.24 -18.42
CA PRO A 150 -5.45 -5.93 -18.51
C PRO A 150 -6.30 -6.46 -17.34
N ALA A 151 -5.75 -7.39 -16.54
CA ALA A 151 -6.42 -7.96 -15.38
C ALA A 151 -5.38 -8.35 -14.32
N PRO A 152 -5.75 -8.38 -13.03
CA PRO A 152 -4.86 -8.73 -11.91
C PRO A 152 -4.69 -10.25 -11.79
N ILE A 153 -4.21 -10.89 -12.86
CA ILE A 153 -4.00 -12.34 -12.91
C ILE A 153 -2.79 -12.78 -12.07
N GLY A 154 -2.87 -13.98 -11.51
CA GLY A 154 -1.76 -14.60 -10.76
C GLY A 154 -1.71 -14.18 -9.29
N ILE A 155 -2.79 -13.67 -8.72
CA ILE A 155 -2.90 -13.46 -7.27
C ILE A 155 -2.70 -14.81 -6.56
N PRO A 156 -1.88 -14.88 -5.50
CA PRO A 156 -1.73 -16.09 -4.67
C PRO A 156 -3.01 -16.37 -3.86
N THR A 157 -4.02 -16.98 -4.51
CA THR A 157 -5.37 -17.15 -3.93
C THR A 157 -5.43 -18.07 -2.71
N GLN A 158 -4.39 -18.85 -2.46
CA GLN A 158 -4.22 -19.65 -1.24
C GLN A 158 -3.99 -18.76 0.01
N ILE A 159 -3.60 -17.48 -0.18
CA ILE A 159 -3.39 -16.52 0.90
C ILE A 159 -4.43 -15.40 0.81
N TRP A 160 -4.61 -14.83 -0.38
CA TRP A 160 -5.52 -13.71 -0.63
C TRP A 160 -6.57 -14.09 -1.68
N PRO A 161 -7.85 -14.23 -1.33
CA PRO A 161 -8.90 -14.55 -2.31
C PRO A 161 -9.05 -13.45 -3.38
N THR A 162 -8.68 -12.22 -3.05
CA THR A 162 -8.69 -11.05 -3.93
C THR A 162 -7.68 -9.99 -3.44
N TYR A 163 -7.57 -8.89 -4.17
CA TYR A 163 -6.76 -7.73 -3.77
C TYR A 163 -7.59 -6.66 -3.06
N ALA A 164 -6.94 -5.87 -2.22
CA ALA A 164 -7.49 -4.62 -1.67
C ALA A 164 -7.26 -3.45 -2.64
N LEU A 165 -6.05 -3.35 -3.17
CA LEU A 165 -5.65 -2.42 -4.23
C LEU A 165 -4.92 -3.17 -5.34
N TRP A 166 -5.10 -2.71 -6.57
CA TRP A 166 -4.35 -3.21 -7.72
C TRP A 166 -3.61 -2.05 -8.40
N GLN A 167 -2.27 -2.06 -8.32
CA GLN A 167 -1.42 -1.18 -9.11
C GLN A 167 -1.34 -1.74 -10.52
N TYR A 168 -2.05 -1.08 -11.44
CA TYR A 168 -2.24 -1.57 -12.81
C TYR A 168 -1.27 -0.94 -13.81
N THR A 169 -0.59 0.14 -13.43
CA THR A 169 0.40 0.85 -14.24
C THR A 169 1.41 1.57 -13.35
N ASP A 170 2.64 1.69 -13.84
CA ASP A 170 3.72 2.52 -13.28
C ASP A 170 3.79 3.92 -13.94
N GLY A 171 2.74 4.31 -14.65
CA GLY A 171 2.68 5.56 -15.41
C GLY A 171 3.24 5.47 -16.82
N ASP A 172 3.83 4.34 -17.21
CA ASP A 172 4.38 4.08 -18.55
C ASP A 172 3.90 2.74 -19.12
N VAL A 173 4.03 1.67 -18.31
CA VAL A 173 3.64 0.32 -18.68
C VAL A 173 2.29 -0.03 -18.05
N GLY A 174 1.48 -0.85 -18.74
CA GLY A 174 0.19 -1.34 -18.27
C GLY A 174 -0.99 -0.74 -19.01
N PRO A 175 -2.22 -1.00 -18.56
CA PRO A 175 -3.43 -0.43 -19.14
C PRO A 175 -3.54 1.09 -18.95
N GLN A 176 -4.22 1.75 -19.88
CA GLN A 176 -4.58 3.16 -19.75
C GLN A 176 -5.70 3.38 -18.69
N PRO A 177 -5.81 4.58 -18.08
CA PRO A 177 -4.99 5.76 -18.33
C PRO A 177 -3.66 5.73 -17.55
N HIS A 178 -2.58 6.21 -18.15
CA HIS A 178 -1.29 6.44 -17.50
C HIS A 178 -1.22 7.85 -16.89
N ASP A 179 -1.76 8.83 -17.60
CA ASP A 179 -1.70 10.21 -17.15
C ASP A 179 -2.47 10.46 -15.87
N THR A 180 -1.87 11.23 -14.99
CA THR A 180 -2.50 11.72 -13.77
C THR A 180 -2.39 13.24 -13.74
N PRO A 181 -3.51 13.97 -13.60
CA PRO A 181 -3.47 15.43 -13.48
C PRO A 181 -2.56 15.87 -12.34
N GLY A 182 -1.65 16.79 -12.62
CA GLY A 182 -0.76 17.38 -11.61
C GLY A 182 0.46 16.54 -11.22
N VAL A 183 0.65 15.35 -11.78
CA VAL A 183 1.87 14.56 -11.55
C VAL A 183 2.28 13.79 -12.79
N SER A 184 3.58 13.73 -13.05
CA SER A 184 4.15 12.95 -14.14
C SER A 184 4.73 11.65 -13.62
N GLY A 185 4.45 10.53 -14.31
CA GLY A 185 5.01 9.21 -14.01
C GLY A 185 4.64 8.70 -12.61
N ALA A 186 3.41 8.93 -12.17
CA ALA A 186 2.91 8.34 -10.95
C ALA A 186 2.25 6.99 -11.24
N ASP A 187 2.47 6.06 -10.36
CA ASP A 187 1.81 4.77 -10.37
C ASP A 187 0.32 4.94 -10.04
N ARG A 188 -0.53 4.16 -10.70
CA ARG A 188 -1.98 4.26 -10.49
C ARG A 188 -2.59 2.96 -10.01
N ASN A 189 -3.57 3.10 -9.15
CA ASN A 189 -4.17 1.99 -8.44
C ASN A 189 -5.68 1.96 -8.61
N ILE A 190 -6.20 0.73 -8.69
CA ILE A 190 -7.63 0.44 -8.74
C ILE A 190 -8.10 -0.06 -7.38
N PHE A 191 -9.24 0.48 -6.93
CA PHE A 191 -10.05 -0.06 -5.86
C PHE A 191 -11.37 -0.60 -6.43
N GLN A 192 -11.80 -1.80 -5.97
CA GLN A 192 -13.06 -2.41 -6.40
C GLN A 192 -14.23 -1.82 -5.64
N GLY A 193 -14.65 -0.61 -6.00
CA GLY A 193 -15.75 0.06 -5.35
C GLY A 193 -15.96 1.46 -5.86
N THR A 194 -16.77 2.22 -5.15
CA THR A 194 -16.99 3.65 -5.34
C THR A 194 -16.01 4.45 -4.50
N THR A 195 -15.92 5.75 -4.76
CA THR A 195 -15.15 6.68 -3.93
C THR A 195 -15.64 6.70 -2.47
N GLN A 196 -16.95 6.59 -2.22
CA GLN A 196 -17.45 6.52 -0.86
C GLN A 196 -17.03 5.23 -0.17
N GLN A 197 -17.14 4.08 -0.84
CA GLN A 197 -16.68 2.81 -0.30
C GLN A 197 -15.18 2.80 0.00
N LEU A 198 -14.35 3.46 -0.83
CA LEU A 198 -12.94 3.64 -0.53
C LEU A 198 -12.73 4.45 0.75
N LYS A 199 -13.44 5.58 0.91
CA LYS A 199 -13.37 6.43 2.11
C LYS A 199 -13.79 5.67 3.37
N ASP A 200 -14.84 4.87 3.28
CA ASP A 200 -15.37 4.08 4.40
C ASP A 200 -14.43 2.92 4.78
N ALA A 201 -13.72 2.35 3.79
CA ALA A 201 -12.78 1.26 3.98
C ALA A 201 -11.38 1.72 4.42
N TRP A 202 -11.00 2.99 4.13
CA TRP A 202 -9.68 3.50 4.46
C TRP A 202 -9.45 3.56 5.97
N PRO A 203 -8.27 3.18 6.47
CA PRO A 203 -7.00 2.91 5.78
C PRO A 203 -6.79 1.45 5.34
N LEU A 204 -7.82 0.72 5.01
CA LEU A 204 -7.88 -0.69 4.58
C LEU A 204 -7.54 -1.70 5.67
N THR A 205 -7.13 -1.25 6.85
CA THR A 205 -6.83 -2.05 8.04
C THR A 205 -7.38 -1.36 9.27
N ARG A 206 -7.80 -2.12 10.28
CA ARG A 206 -8.34 -1.59 11.54
C ARG A 206 -7.56 -2.16 12.71
N ARG A 207 -7.56 -1.45 13.84
CA ARG A 207 -7.02 -1.99 15.09
C ARG A 207 -7.81 -3.22 15.53
N GLU A 208 -7.12 -4.23 16.01
CA GLU A 208 -7.75 -5.48 16.47
C GLU A 208 -8.70 -5.27 17.66
N ASP A 209 -8.44 -4.29 18.51
CA ASP A 209 -9.29 -3.93 19.66
C ASP A 209 -10.70 -3.47 19.25
N ASN A 210 -10.87 -3.02 18.02
CA ASN A 210 -12.16 -2.65 17.42
C ASN A 210 -12.82 -3.80 16.62
N ALA A 211 -12.18 -4.95 16.51
CA ALA A 211 -12.70 -6.10 15.75
C ALA A 211 -13.91 -6.78 16.42
N GLY A 212 -14.30 -6.33 17.63
CA GLY A 212 -15.44 -6.89 18.37
C GLY A 212 -16.84 -6.57 17.80
N ASN A 213 -16.98 -5.58 16.88
CA ASN A 213 -18.31 -5.14 16.41
C ASN A 213 -18.37 -4.65 14.95
N GLY A 214 -17.39 -4.94 14.11
CA GLY A 214 -17.45 -4.61 12.68
C GLY A 214 -17.03 -5.78 11.80
N PRO A 215 -17.59 -5.90 10.58
CA PRO A 215 -17.15 -6.94 9.65
C PRO A 215 -15.66 -6.75 9.37
N GLY A 216 -14.87 -7.83 9.50
CA GLY A 216 -13.47 -7.85 9.12
C GLY A 216 -13.30 -7.46 7.65
N PHE A 217 -12.10 -7.02 7.24
CA PHE A 217 -11.82 -6.56 5.88
C PHE A 217 -12.32 -7.55 4.79
N HIS A 218 -12.23 -8.85 5.05
CA HIS A 218 -12.80 -9.89 4.17
C HIS A 218 -14.33 -9.80 4.02
N HIS A 219 -15.03 -9.27 5.01
CA HIS A 219 -16.48 -9.09 4.92
C HIS A 219 -16.84 -7.87 4.05
N ILE A 220 -16.03 -6.81 4.12
CA ILE A 220 -16.23 -5.59 3.31
C ILE A 220 -16.02 -5.89 1.82
N LEU A 221 -15.02 -6.71 1.46
CA LEU A 221 -14.77 -7.09 0.06
C LEU A 221 -15.84 -8.05 -0.50
N ASN A 222 -16.46 -8.90 0.36
CA ASN A 222 -17.51 -9.81 -0.07
C ASN A 222 -18.86 -9.12 -0.31
N GLU A 223 -19.06 -7.90 0.19
CA GLU A 223 -20.27 -7.10 -0.04
C GLU A 223 -20.17 -6.19 -1.29
N ILE A 224 -19.00 -6.16 -1.95
CA ILE A 224 -18.83 -5.44 -3.22
C ILE A 224 -19.24 -6.41 -4.35
N PRO A 225 -20.34 -6.18 -5.09
CA PRO A 225 -20.73 -7.03 -6.22
C PRO A 225 -19.64 -7.07 -7.29
N ALA A 226 -19.44 -8.22 -7.88
CA ALA A 226 -18.49 -8.45 -8.97
C ALA A 226 -18.79 -7.61 -10.21
#